data_6b627c5ed8965f80affbab0244b769f5
#
_entry.id   6b627c5ed8965f80affbab0244b769f5
#
_cell.length_a   1.000
_cell.length_b   1.000
_cell.length_c   1.000
_cell.angle_alpha   90.00
_cell.angle_beta   90.00
_cell.angle_gamma   90.00
#
_symmetry.space_group_name_H-M   'P 1'
#
loop_
_entity.id
_entity.type
_entity.pdbx_description
1 polymer ?
#
loop_
_entity_poly.entity_id
_entity_poly.type
_entity_poly.pdbx_seq_one_letter_code
_entity_poly.pdbx_strand_id
1 'polypeptide(L)'
;MTKFSCKQKLVLKDLLNLNENNVTIDLIQTVVCKYFKISKNEMLSSRRSRYLVRPRQTAIYLTKILTTKSLPEIGREFSNRDHTTIIHSVKTIEKLKEKNPDMNDNINKLKNIIMYNKGNEI
;
A
#
# COMPACT_ATOMS: atom_id res chain seq x y z
N MET A 1 -2.38 24.40 -22.58
CA MET A 1 -2.57 24.31 -22.08
C MET A 1 -2.82 24.78 -21.50
N THR A 2 -3.28 24.85 -21.30
CA THR A 2 -3.44 25.11 -20.59
C THR A 2 -3.48 25.09 -20.07
N LYS A 3 -3.77 25.22 -20.21
CA LYS A 3 -3.41 24.91 -19.47
C LYS A 3 -3.50 25.41 -18.28
N PHE A 4 -3.83 24.61 -17.36
CA PHE A 4 -3.79 25.07 -16.01
C PHE A 4 -2.37 25.22 -15.57
N SER A 5 -2.10 26.18 -14.71
CA SER A 5 -0.80 26.30 -14.12
C SER A 5 -0.67 25.15 -13.13
N CYS A 6 0.53 24.88 -12.69
CA CYS A 6 0.74 23.84 -11.69
C CYS A 6 -0.05 24.12 -10.43
N LYS A 7 -0.13 25.39 -10.08
CA LYS A 7 -0.85 25.77 -8.90
C LYS A 7 -2.32 25.45 -8.99
N GLN A 8 -2.91 25.71 -10.14
CA GLN A 8 -4.31 25.42 -10.35
C GLN A 8 -4.56 23.92 -10.33
N LYS A 9 -3.63 23.15 -10.88
CA LYS A 9 -3.76 21.72 -10.87
C LYS A 9 -3.74 21.17 -9.47
N LEU A 10 -2.88 21.72 -8.65
CA LEU A 10 -2.79 21.24 -7.27
C LEU A 10 -4.05 21.53 -6.50
N VAL A 11 -4.65 22.69 -6.72
CA VAL A 11 -5.87 23.03 -6.04
C VAL A 11 -6.99 22.11 -6.45
N LEU A 12 -7.10 21.86 -7.74
CA LEU A 12 -8.12 20.96 -8.24
C LEU A 12 -7.91 19.57 -7.66
N LYS A 13 -6.67 19.14 -7.61
CA LYS A 13 -6.36 17.85 -7.08
C LYS A 13 -6.78 17.72 -5.63
N ASP A 14 -6.54 18.76 -4.86
CA ASP A 14 -6.94 18.75 -3.46
C ASP A 14 -8.44 18.65 -3.31
N LEU A 15 -9.17 19.37 -4.14
CA LEU A 15 -10.61 19.33 -4.07
C LEU A 15 -11.15 17.99 -4.48
N LEU A 16 -10.53 17.38 -5.46
CA LEU A 16 -10.99 16.10 -5.95
C LEU A 16 -10.31 14.94 -5.29
N ASN A 17 -9.32 15.21 -4.50
CA ASN A 17 -8.51 14.18 -3.93
C ASN A 17 -9.28 13.17 -3.14
N LEU A 18 -10.31 13.61 -2.53
CA LEU A 18 -11.14 12.69 -1.82
C LEU A 18 -11.64 11.63 -2.75
N ASN A 19 -11.73 11.98 -4.02
CA ASN A 19 -12.23 11.06 -4.97
C ASN A 19 -11.19 10.50 -5.84
N GLU A 20 -10.14 11.30 -6.10
CA GLU A 20 -9.29 10.84 -7.06
C GLU A 20 -8.17 10.06 -6.55
N ASN A 21 -7.98 10.06 -5.33
CA ASN A 21 -7.01 9.19 -4.80
C ASN A 21 -7.70 7.87 -4.64
N ASN A 22 -7.77 7.12 -5.70
CA ASN A 22 -8.48 5.87 -5.72
C ASN A 22 -7.70 4.69 -5.20
N VAL A 23 -6.65 4.93 -4.50
CA VAL A 23 -5.88 3.84 -3.90
C VAL A 23 -6.67 3.32 -2.72
N THR A 24 -7.10 2.08 -2.81
CA THR A 24 -7.83 1.44 -1.74
C THR A 24 -6.98 0.34 -1.14
N ILE A 25 -7.34 -0.08 0.05
CA ILE A 25 -6.62 -1.17 0.69
C ILE A 25 -6.79 -2.44 -0.14
N ASP A 26 -7.96 -2.64 -0.69
CA ASP A 26 -8.20 -3.82 -1.52
C ASP A 26 -7.29 -3.84 -2.75
N LEU A 27 -7.12 -2.71 -3.40
CA LEU A 27 -6.23 -2.62 -4.54
C LEU A 27 -4.80 -2.96 -4.14
N ILE A 28 -4.34 -2.40 -3.04
CA ILE A 28 -2.99 -2.66 -2.56
C ILE A 28 -2.80 -4.15 -2.26
N GLN A 29 -3.77 -4.75 -1.58
CA GLN A 29 -3.70 -6.17 -1.26
C GLN A 29 -3.65 -7.00 -2.52
N THR A 30 -4.47 -6.66 -3.49
CA THR A 30 -4.52 -7.41 -4.75
C THR A 30 -3.20 -7.32 -5.50
N VAL A 31 -2.65 -6.13 -5.61
CA VAL A 31 -1.39 -5.93 -6.32
C VAL A 31 -0.25 -6.66 -5.64
N VAL A 32 -0.18 -6.55 -4.32
CA VAL A 32 0.89 -7.22 -3.58
C VAL A 32 0.79 -8.74 -3.72
N CYS A 33 -0.42 -9.26 -3.64
CA CYS A 33 -0.61 -10.70 -3.79
C CYS A 33 -0.18 -11.17 -5.17
N LYS A 34 -0.51 -10.43 -6.20
CA LYS A 34 -0.11 -10.82 -7.54
C LYS A 34 1.40 -10.73 -7.71
N TYR A 35 1.99 -9.71 -7.15
CA TYR A 35 3.43 -9.51 -7.26
C TYR A 35 4.21 -10.66 -6.61
N PHE A 36 3.75 -11.10 -5.46
CA PHE A 36 4.42 -12.18 -4.73
C PHE A 36 3.84 -13.55 -5.02
N LYS A 37 2.83 -13.61 -5.89
CA LYS A 37 2.23 -14.87 -6.32
C LYS A 37 1.66 -15.69 -5.18
N ILE A 38 0.91 -15.02 -4.33
CA ILE A 38 0.18 -15.68 -3.24
C ILE A 38 -1.28 -15.28 -3.33
N SER A 39 -2.14 -16.02 -2.68
CA SER A 39 -3.55 -15.69 -2.68
C SER A 39 -3.84 -14.68 -1.58
N LYS A 40 -4.95 -13.97 -1.73
CA LYS A 40 -5.37 -13.02 -0.72
C LYS A 40 -5.68 -13.72 0.59
N ASN A 41 -6.30 -14.89 0.51
CA ASN A 41 -6.59 -15.66 1.71
C ASN A 41 -5.33 -16.03 2.47
N GLU A 42 -4.29 -16.40 1.73
CA GLU A 42 -3.02 -16.73 2.36
C GLU A 42 -2.40 -15.51 3.03
N MET A 43 -2.42 -14.37 2.33
CA MET A 43 -1.82 -13.18 2.88
C MET A 43 -2.55 -12.73 4.15
N LEU A 44 -3.87 -12.87 4.17
CA LEU A 44 -4.66 -12.42 5.30
C LEU A 44 -4.80 -13.47 6.40
N SER A 45 -4.22 -14.65 6.20
CA SER A 45 -4.28 -15.72 7.20
C SER A 45 -3.40 -15.39 8.39
N SER A 46 -3.51 -16.20 9.43
CA SER A 46 -2.69 -16.03 10.61
C SER A 46 -1.36 -16.76 10.51
N ARG A 47 -1.09 -17.38 9.36
CA ARG A 47 0.14 -18.14 9.19
C ARG A 47 1.35 -17.23 9.25
N ARG A 48 2.43 -17.77 9.76
CA ARG A 48 3.65 -17.01 9.97
C ARG A 48 4.81 -17.42 9.09
N SER A 49 4.51 -18.13 8.01
CA SER A 49 5.55 -18.49 7.04
C SER A 49 6.12 -17.23 6.44
N ARG A 50 7.42 -17.19 6.28
CA ARG A 50 8.07 -16.00 5.77
C ARG A 50 7.51 -15.54 4.42
N TYR A 51 7.19 -16.49 3.55
CA TYR A 51 6.69 -16.13 2.24
C TYR A 51 5.30 -15.47 2.30
N LEU A 52 4.64 -15.51 3.45
CA LEU A 52 3.37 -14.83 3.65
C LEU A 52 3.53 -13.59 4.51
N VAL A 53 4.41 -13.67 5.50
CA VAL A 53 4.61 -12.55 6.42
C VAL A 53 5.20 -11.33 5.71
N ARG A 54 6.22 -11.57 4.88
CA ARG A 54 6.86 -10.44 4.23
C ARG A 54 5.94 -9.71 3.24
N PRO A 55 5.19 -10.42 2.39
CA PRO A 55 4.20 -9.74 1.56
C PRO A 55 3.14 -9.01 2.38
N ARG A 56 2.70 -9.61 3.47
CA ARG A 56 1.71 -8.99 4.34
C ARG A 56 2.24 -7.69 4.93
N GLN A 57 3.46 -7.72 5.43
CA GLN A 57 4.07 -6.52 5.99
C GLN A 57 4.24 -5.45 4.91
N THR A 58 4.60 -5.86 3.71
CA THR A 58 4.76 -4.94 2.60
C THR A 58 3.43 -4.28 2.26
N ALA A 59 2.35 -5.06 2.22
CA ALA A 59 1.03 -4.52 1.93
C ALA A 59 0.60 -3.53 3.01
N ILE A 60 0.86 -3.86 4.25
CA ILE A 60 0.52 -2.97 5.37
C ILE A 60 1.31 -1.66 5.25
N TYR A 61 2.59 -1.77 4.97
CA TYR A 61 3.42 -0.58 4.80
C TYR A 61 2.91 0.30 3.68
N LEU A 62 2.60 -0.30 2.53
CA LEU A 62 2.10 0.47 1.39
C LEU A 62 0.76 1.11 1.70
N THR A 63 -0.09 0.41 2.44
CA THR A 63 -1.36 0.98 2.84
C THR A 63 -1.15 2.21 3.71
N LYS A 64 -0.18 2.13 4.62
CA LYS A 64 0.09 3.26 5.50
C LYS A 64 0.59 4.48 4.75
N ILE A 65 1.44 4.28 3.75
CA ILE A 65 2.02 5.43 3.05
C ILE A 65 1.19 5.90 1.87
N LEU A 66 0.34 5.08 1.31
CA LEU A 66 -0.42 5.44 0.13
C LEU A 66 -1.87 5.81 0.40
N THR A 67 -2.33 5.64 1.63
CA THR A 67 -3.69 6.01 1.98
C THR A 67 -3.67 6.83 3.25
N THR A 68 -4.82 7.40 3.59
CA THR A 68 -4.95 8.17 4.82
C THR A 68 -5.67 7.38 5.89
N LYS A 69 -5.74 6.07 5.74
CA LYS A 69 -6.44 5.24 6.72
C LYS A 69 -5.72 5.23 8.05
N SER A 70 -6.49 5.14 9.12
CA SER A 70 -5.92 5.10 10.46
C SER A 70 -5.36 3.69 10.72
N LEU A 71 -4.54 3.59 11.74
CA LEU A 71 -3.98 2.29 12.10
C LEU A 71 -5.07 1.27 12.45
N PRO A 72 -6.11 1.64 13.21
CA PRO A 72 -7.17 0.67 13.47
C PRO A 72 -7.91 0.24 12.20
N GLU A 73 -8.11 1.16 11.27
CA GLU A 73 -8.76 0.81 10.01
C GLU A 73 -7.92 -0.18 9.22
N ILE A 74 -6.62 0.07 9.16
CA ILE A 74 -5.71 -0.83 8.47
C ILE A 74 -5.76 -2.20 9.14
N GLY A 75 -5.72 -2.21 10.46
CA GLY A 75 -5.79 -3.47 11.19
C GLY A 75 -7.02 -4.27 10.84
N ARG A 76 -8.16 -3.61 10.75
CA ARG A 76 -9.40 -4.30 10.42
C ARG A 76 -9.34 -4.94 9.05
N GLU A 77 -8.75 -4.24 8.09
CA GLU A 77 -8.68 -4.75 6.72
C GLU A 77 -7.63 -5.84 6.56
N PHE A 78 -6.78 -6.02 7.55
CA PHE A 78 -5.80 -7.09 7.55
C PHE A 78 -6.14 -8.12 8.63
N SER A 79 -7.38 -8.56 8.60
CA SER A 79 -7.88 -9.63 9.48
C SER A 79 -7.91 -9.25 10.95
N ASN A 80 -8.34 -8.03 11.21
CA ASN A 80 -8.49 -7.54 12.58
C ASN A 80 -7.20 -7.63 13.40
N ARG A 81 -6.11 -7.26 12.77
CA ARG A 81 -4.85 -7.22 13.50
C ARG A 81 -4.78 -5.98 14.36
N ASP A 82 -4.12 -6.14 15.48
CA ASP A 82 -3.95 -5.07 16.44
C ASP A 82 -3.10 -3.96 15.84
N HIS A 83 -3.38 -2.73 16.23
CA HIS A 83 -2.63 -1.60 15.68
C HIS A 83 -1.14 -1.69 16.02
N THR A 84 -0.80 -2.34 17.11
CA THR A 84 0.61 -2.55 17.46
C THR A 84 1.31 -3.40 16.42
N THR A 85 0.60 -4.41 15.91
CA THR A 85 1.13 -5.27 14.86
C THR A 85 1.32 -4.45 13.57
N ILE A 86 0.39 -3.55 13.29
CA ILE A 86 0.48 -2.70 12.11
C ILE A 86 1.71 -1.78 12.21
N ILE A 87 1.91 -1.16 13.35
CA ILE A 87 3.07 -0.30 13.57
C ILE A 87 4.36 -1.09 13.41
N HIS A 88 4.39 -2.28 13.98
CA HIS A 88 5.58 -3.13 13.89
C HIS A 88 5.89 -3.47 12.44
N SER A 89 4.86 -3.80 11.67
CA SER A 89 5.05 -4.13 10.25
C SER A 89 5.62 -2.95 9.47
N VAL A 90 5.10 -1.76 9.71
CA VAL A 90 5.58 -0.56 9.04
C VAL A 90 7.05 -0.32 9.36
N LYS A 91 7.40 -0.41 10.63
CA LYS A 91 8.78 -0.18 11.05
C LYS A 91 9.73 -1.23 10.49
N THR A 92 9.27 -2.48 10.44
CA THR A 92 10.09 -3.55 9.91
C THR A 92 10.44 -3.28 8.44
N ILE A 93 9.45 -2.90 7.66
CA ILE A 93 9.68 -2.63 6.25
C ILE A 93 10.57 -1.39 6.06
N GLU A 94 10.38 -0.38 6.87
CA GLU A 94 11.23 0.82 6.79
C GLU A 94 12.69 0.47 7.00
N LYS A 95 12.96 -0.37 7.98
CA LYS A 95 14.33 -0.78 8.24
C LYS A 95 14.88 -1.63 7.10
N LEU A 96 14.05 -2.52 6.57
CA LEU A 96 14.50 -3.38 5.49
C LEU A 96 14.80 -2.59 4.22
N LYS A 97 14.02 -1.55 3.96
CA LYS A 97 14.27 -0.70 2.81
C LYS A 97 15.65 -0.07 2.87
N GLU A 98 16.05 0.35 4.05
CA GLU A 98 17.34 1.02 4.22
C GLU A 98 18.50 0.06 4.05
N LYS A 99 18.31 -1.17 4.47
CA LYS A 99 19.42 -2.11 4.47
C LYS A 99 19.47 -3.02 3.25
N ASN A 100 18.35 -3.17 2.58
CA ASN A 100 18.25 -4.13 1.50
C ASN A 100 17.80 -3.45 0.22
N PRO A 101 18.70 -3.26 -0.75
CA PRO A 101 18.32 -2.60 -2.00
C PRO A 101 17.22 -3.33 -2.76
N ASP A 102 17.18 -4.66 -2.66
CA ASP A 102 16.15 -5.42 -3.33
C ASP A 102 14.78 -5.11 -2.76
N MET A 103 14.71 -4.97 -1.45
CA MET A 103 13.44 -4.64 -0.82
C MET A 103 13.00 -3.24 -1.23
N ASN A 104 13.93 -2.30 -1.29
CA ASN A 104 13.62 -0.95 -1.71
C ASN A 104 13.11 -0.94 -3.15
N ASP A 105 13.73 -1.73 -4.02
CA ASP A 105 13.29 -1.83 -5.41
C ASP A 105 11.90 -2.43 -5.50
N ASN A 106 11.62 -3.46 -4.72
CA ASN A 106 10.31 -4.08 -4.71
C ASN A 106 9.24 -3.09 -4.26
N ILE A 107 9.52 -2.31 -3.23
CA ILE A 107 8.60 -1.31 -2.75
C ILE A 107 8.32 -0.27 -3.84
N ASN A 108 9.37 0.19 -4.51
CA ASN A 108 9.20 1.19 -5.55
C ASN A 108 8.40 0.66 -6.73
N LYS A 109 8.66 -0.59 -7.12
CA LYS A 109 7.91 -1.20 -8.21
C LYS A 109 6.44 -1.35 -7.84
N LEU A 110 6.17 -1.79 -6.62
CA LEU A 110 4.80 -1.95 -6.16
C LEU A 110 4.07 -0.62 -6.12
N LYS A 111 4.74 0.41 -5.63
CA LYS A 111 4.13 1.73 -5.60
C LYS A 111 3.76 2.19 -7.01
N ASN A 112 4.66 1.98 -7.95
CA ASN A 112 4.40 2.38 -9.33
C ASN A 112 3.23 1.59 -9.92
N ILE A 113 3.17 0.30 -9.67
CA ILE A 113 2.07 -0.51 -10.17
C ILE A 113 0.75 -0.06 -9.57
N ILE A 114 0.73 0.18 -8.28
CA ILE A 114 -0.50 0.60 -7.60
C ILE A 114 -0.96 1.95 -8.12
N MET A 115 -0.04 2.89 -8.24
CA MET A 115 -0.41 4.21 -8.68
C MET A 115 -0.84 4.21 -10.15
N TYR A 116 -0.24 3.35 -10.96
CA TYR A 116 -0.64 3.23 -12.34
C TYR A 116 -2.07 2.66 -12.43
N ASN A 117 -2.32 1.61 -11.68
CA ASN A 117 -3.63 0.97 -11.70
C ASN A 117 -4.74 1.85 -11.18
N LYS A 118 -4.43 2.71 -10.23
CA LYS A 118 -5.46 3.58 -9.71
C LYS A 118 -5.98 4.50 -10.80
N GLY A 119 -5.12 4.90 -11.72
CA GLY A 119 -5.53 5.77 -12.79
C GLY A 119 -6.18 5.05 -13.95
N ASN A 120 -5.92 3.77 -14.07
CA ASN A 120 -6.44 2.99 -15.17
C ASN A 120 -7.43 1.94 -14.78
N GLU A 121 -7.78 1.93 -13.52
CA GLU A 121 -8.64 0.98 -13.04
C GLU A 121 -10.00 1.27 -13.46
N ILE A 122 -10.61 0.65 -14.13
CA ILE A 122 -11.94 1.01 -14.48
C ILE A 122 -12.77 -0.11 -14.96
#